data_00460e3a74b815fec1b19bbea36ec378
#
_entry.id   00460e3a74b815fec1b19bbea36ec378
#
_cell.length_a   1.000
_cell.length_b   1.000
_cell.length_c   1.000
_cell.angle_alpha   90.00
_cell.angle_beta   90.00
_cell.angle_gamma   90.00
#
_symmetry.space_group_name_H-M   'P 1'
#
loop_
_entity.id
_entity.type
_entity.pdbx_description
1 polymer ?
#
loop_
_entity_poly.entity_id
_entity_poly.type
_entity_poly.pdbx_seq_one_letter_code
_entity_poly.pdbx_strand_id
1 'polypeptide(L)'
;MAPIERRELIKQAVGVAGGAALARPAVGVAQAPATGVGTLKFFPGFTAARVKTSGAEINLVHAGSGPPLLLLHGAPQTHISWRRVAPDLAKTHTVIVPDLRGYGDSSKPADTPDHGHYSKRAMALDQVEVMKHFGFDRFPVIGHDRGGRVGHRLALDYPDKVTKLAVFDILPTYYL
;
A
#
# COMPACT_ATOMS: atom_id res chain seq x y z
N MET A 1 3.37 24.83 -25.41
CA MET A 1 3.58 24.25 -24.05
C MET A 1 4.83 23.40 -24.11
N ALA A 2 5.88 23.77 -23.36
CA ALA A 2 7.12 23.00 -23.31
C ALA A 2 6.94 21.71 -22.51
N PRO A 3 7.57 20.60 -22.89
CA PRO A 3 7.46 19.35 -22.14
C PRO A 3 8.13 19.49 -20.76
N ILE A 4 7.42 19.10 -19.71
CA ILE A 4 7.93 19.09 -18.33
C ILE A 4 8.91 17.91 -18.22
N GLU A 5 10.16 18.18 -17.86
CA GLU A 5 11.16 17.13 -17.66
C GLU A 5 10.79 16.22 -16.48
N ARG A 6 10.94 14.91 -16.66
CA ARG A 6 10.64 13.87 -15.64
C ARG A 6 11.31 14.11 -14.28
N ARG A 7 12.46 14.78 -14.25
CA ARG A 7 13.19 15.12 -13.01
C ARG A 7 12.49 16.18 -12.17
N GLU A 8 11.74 17.10 -12.76
CA GLU A 8 11.03 18.16 -12.05
C GLU A 8 9.74 17.65 -11.38
N LEU A 9 9.07 16.66 -11.97
CA LEU A 9 7.92 16.01 -11.35
C LEU A 9 8.29 15.29 -10.03
N ILE A 10 9.48 14.70 -9.98
CA ILE A 10 9.97 14.03 -8.76
C ILE A 10 10.31 15.06 -7.67
N LYS A 11 10.85 16.21 -8.03
CA LYS A 11 11.18 17.28 -7.05
C LYS A 11 9.94 17.95 -6.46
N GLN A 12 8.87 18.11 -7.24
CA GLN A 12 7.61 18.68 -6.75
C GLN A 12 6.84 17.75 -5.81
N ALA A 13 7.04 16.43 -5.92
CA ALA A 13 6.45 15.45 -4.98
C ALA A 13 7.12 15.45 -3.59
N VAL A 14 8.29 16.08 -3.44
CA VAL A 14 9.09 16.14 -2.20
C VAL A 14 9.10 17.55 -1.58
N GLY A 15 8.15 18.41 -1.93
CA GLY A 15 7.98 19.72 -1.34
C GLY A 15 7.73 19.66 0.18
N VAL A 16 8.77 19.90 0.95
CA VAL A 16 8.79 19.93 2.43
C VAL A 16 8.01 21.14 2.90
N ALA A 17 6.86 20.92 3.52
CA ALA A 17 6.29 21.90 4.45
C ALA A 17 6.89 21.62 5.82
N GLY A 18 7.81 22.49 6.29
CA GLY A 18 8.33 22.49 7.66
C GLY A 18 7.21 22.81 8.64
N GLY A 19 6.75 21.79 9.36
CA GLY A 19 5.84 21.92 10.49
C GLY A 19 6.42 21.13 11.66
N ALA A 20 6.56 21.76 12.83
CA ALA A 20 7.07 21.15 14.05
C ALA A 20 6.34 19.84 14.36
N ALA A 21 7.06 18.74 14.34
CA ALA A 21 6.55 17.43 14.70
C ALA A 21 6.44 17.34 16.22
N LEU A 22 5.22 17.37 16.76
CA LEU A 22 4.94 16.86 18.10
C LEU A 22 5.18 15.34 18.06
N ALA A 23 6.18 14.85 18.75
CA ALA A 23 6.47 13.43 18.91
C ALA A 23 5.28 12.75 19.59
N ARG A 24 4.53 11.93 18.84
CA ARG A 24 3.53 11.03 19.40
C ARG A 24 4.24 9.80 19.95
N PRO A 25 3.85 9.29 21.14
CA PRO A 25 4.44 8.07 21.67
C PRO A 25 4.21 6.91 20.69
N ALA A 26 5.25 6.12 20.44
CA ALA A 26 5.15 4.89 19.68
C ALA A 26 4.18 3.94 20.39
N VAL A 27 3.02 3.71 19.81
CA VAL A 27 2.13 2.65 20.25
C VAL A 27 2.82 1.35 19.86
N GLY A 28 3.24 0.58 20.86
CA GLY A 28 3.82 -0.74 20.66
C GLY A 28 2.79 -1.67 19.98
N VAL A 29 2.96 -1.90 18.69
CA VAL A 29 2.16 -2.88 17.94
C VAL A 29 2.59 -4.27 18.41
N ALA A 30 1.69 -5.01 19.03
CA ALA A 30 1.91 -6.42 19.35
C ALA A 30 2.14 -7.20 18.04
N GLN A 31 3.35 -7.68 17.85
CA GLN A 31 3.79 -8.40 16.66
C GLN A 31 3.24 -9.83 16.70
N ALA A 32 2.33 -10.17 15.80
CA ALA A 32 1.96 -11.56 15.55
C ALA A 32 3.17 -12.30 14.92
N PRO A 33 3.37 -13.61 15.20
CA PRO A 33 4.53 -14.36 14.69
C PRO A 33 4.55 -14.38 13.15
N ALA A 34 5.67 -13.98 12.57
CA ALA A 34 5.88 -13.91 11.14
C ALA A 34 5.96 -15.34 10.55
N THR A 35 4.99 -15.72 9.74
CA THR A 35 5.01 -16.91 8.91
C THR A 35 5.20 -16.53 7.44
N GLY A 36 6.38 -16.05 7.08
CA GLY A 36 6.66 -15.59 5.71
C GLY A 36 8.16 -15.56 5.41
N VAL A 37 8.92 -16.54 5.92
CA VAL A 37 10.38 -16.55 5.86
C VAL A 37 10.94 -16.54 4.43
N GLY A 38 10.18 -17.05 3.43
CA GLY A 38 10.67 -17.19 2.05
C GLY A 38 10.82 -15.87 1.28
N THR A 39 9.98 -14.88 1.55
CA THR A 39 9.96 -13.61 0.80
C THR A 39 10.88 -12.54 1.39
N LEU A 40 11.24 -12.66 2.66
CA LEU A 40 12.12 -11.68 3.35
C LEU A 40 13.51 -11.58 2.73
N LYS A 41 13.99 -12.61 2.02
CA LYS A 41 15.25 -12.53 1.26
C LYS A 41 15.28 -11.40 0.23
N PHE A 42 14.11 -10.97 -0.26
CA PHE A 42 13.96 -9.85 -1.21
C PHE A 42 13.74 -8.50 -0.52
N PHE A 43 13.54 -8.51 0.80
CA PHE A 43 13.25 -7.35 1.61
C PHE A 43 14.12 -7.33 2.88
N PRO A 44 15.45 -7.14 2.73
CA PRO A 44 16.33 -7.06 3.90
C PRO A 44 15.88 -5.93 4.82
N GLY A 45 15.78 -6.23 6.12
CA GLY A 45 15.34 -5.27 7.14
C GLY A 45 13.82 -5.05 7.24
N PHE A 46 13.02 -5.76 6.43
CA PHE A 46 11.57 -5.74 6.57
C PHE A 46 11.08 -6.85 7.49
N THR A 47 9.91 -6.63 8.06
CA THR A 47 9.15 -7.62 8.85
C THR A 47 7.96 -8.10 8.02
N ALA A 48 7.75 -9.42 7.98
CA ALA A 48 6.54 -9.99 7.38
C ALA A 48 5.40 -9.98 8.41
N ALA A 49 4.18 -9.74 7.94
CA ALA A 49 3.00 -9.80 8.76
C ALA A 49 1.79 -10.34 7.97
N ARG A 50 0.79 -10.83 8.69
CA ARG A 50 -0.52 -11.16 8.15
C ARG A 50 -1.58 -10.40 8.93
N VAL A 51 -2.45 -9.72 8.20
CA VAL A 51 -3.54 -8.93 8.77
C VAL A 51 -4.87 -9.52 8.34
N LYS A 52 -5.66 -9.94 9.31
CA LYS A 52 -7.03 -10.40 9.03
C LYS A 52 -7.91 -9.18 8.85
N THR A 53 -8.48 -9.05 7.66
CA THR A 53 -9.49 -8.05 7.31
C THR A 53 -10.89 -8.65 7.37
N SER A 54 -11.92 -7.85 7.18
CA SER A 54 -13.30 -8.32 7.15
C SER A 54 -13.59 -9.32 6.01
N GLY A 55 -12.79 -9.30 4.92
CA GLY A 55 -13.02 -10.12 3.74
C GLY A 55 -11.87 -11.02 3.32
N ALA A 56 -10.69 -10.90 3.95
CA ALA A 56 -9.51 -11.67 3.56
C ALA A 56 -8.47 -11.72 4.70
N GLU A 57 -7.45 -12.54 4.53
CA GLU A 57 -6.20 -12.43 5.27
C GLU A 57 -5.13 -11.90 4.32
N ILE A 58 -4.58 -10.74 4.64
CA ILE A 58 -3.64 -10.02 3.80
C ILE A 58 -2.21 -10.28 4.27
N ASN A 59 -1.41 -10.89 3.40
CA ASN A 59 0.03 -11.02 3.57
C ASN A 59 0.71 -9.71 3.20
N LEU A 60 1.72 -9.29 3.95
CA LEU A 60 2.47 -8.07 3.66
C LEU A 60 3.87 -8.10 4.26
N VAL A 61 4.70 -7.20 3.77
CA VAL A 61 5.95 -6.82 4.44
C VAL A 61 5.90 -5.34 4.80
N HIS A 62 6.55 -4.97 5.90
CA HIS A 62 6.64 -3.58 6.33
C HIS A 62 7.99 -3.26 6.95
N ALA A 63 8.41 -2.01 6.85
CA ALA A 63 9.63 -1.51 7.48
C ALA A 63 9.64 0.00 7.60
N GLY A 64 10.64 0.51 8.30
CA GLY A 64 10.90 1.93 8.45
C GLY A 64 10.13 2.56 9.60
N SER A 65 10.35 3.85 9.77
CA SER A 65 9.69 4.70 10.76
C SER A 65 9.38 6.06 10.13
N GLY A 66 8.34 6.74 10.62
CA GLY A 66 7.89 8.01 10.09
C GLY A 66 6.49 7.95 9.47
N PRO A 67 6.14 8.90 8.58
CA PRO A 67 4.82 8.92 7.95
C PRO A 67 4.51 7.63 7.20
N PRO A 68 3.26 7.15 7.21
CA PRO A 68 2.88 5.94 6.51
C PRO A 68 2.99 6.09 4.99
N LEU A 69 3.21 4.96 4.30
CA LEU A 69 3.16 4.87 2.84
C LEU A 69 2.70 3.48 2.42
N LEU A 70 1.60 3.41 1.67
CA LEU A 70 1.04 2.16 1.15
C LEU A 70 1.48 1.94 -0.30
N LEU A 71 2.06 0.77 -0.61
CA LEU A 71 2.51 0.38 -1.95
C LEU A 71 1.68 -0.80 -2.47
N LEU A 72 0.92 -0.61 -3.56
CA LEU A 72 0.04 -1.61 -4.14
C LEU A 72 0.58 -2.11 -5.48
N HIS A 73 0.76 -3.42 -5.62
CA HIS A 73 1.28 -4.08 -6.82
C HIS A 73 0.21 -4.28 -7.90
N GLY A 74 0.66 -4.60 -9.12
CA GLY A 74 -0.19 -4.93 -10.26
C GLY A 74 -0.46 -6.43 -10.45
N ALA A 75 -1.14 -6.77 -11.53
CA ALA A 75 -1.36 -8.14 -11.97
C ALA A 75 -0.33 -8.53 -13.05
N PRO A 76 0.20 -9.74 -13.05
CA PRO A 76 0.04 -10.85 -12.10
C PRO A 76 1.06 -10.82 -10.94
N GLN A 77 1.53 -9.67 -10.55
CA GLN A 77 2.61 -9.44 -9.59
C GLN A 77 2.17 -9.74 -8.15
N THR A 78 3.12 -9.51 -7.22
CA THR A 78 2.96 -9.58 -5.78
C THR A 78 3.70 -8.41 -5.13
N HIS A 79 3.67 -8.30 -3.80
CA HIS A 79 4.46 -7.32 -3.05
C HIS A 79 5.94 -7.28 -3.49
N ILE A 80 6.50 -8.40 -4.00
CA ILE A 80 7.90 -8.50 -4.46
C ILE A 80 8.23 -7.51 -5.59
N SER A 81 7.26 -7.02 -6.34
CA SER A 81 7.49 -6.01 -7.39
C SER A 81 8.16 -4.74 -6.84
N TRP A 82 7.91 -4.43 -5.57
CA TRP A 82 8.43 -3.25 -4.89
C TRP A 82 9.81 -3.42 -4.24
N ARG A 83 10.42 -4.63 -4.32
CA ARG A 83 11.67 -4.98 -3.62
C ARG A 83 12.86 -4.05 -3.87
N ARG A 84 12.88 -3.34 -5.00
CA ARG A 84 13.96 -2.41 -5.35
C ARG A 84 13.70 -0.97 -4.89
N VAL A 85 12.47 -0.63 -4.59
CA VAL A 85 12.04 0.74 -4.26
C VAL A 85 11.70 0.87 -2.77
N ALA A 86 11.03 -0.12 -2.21
CA ALA A 86 10.57 -0.08 -0.83
C ALA A 86 11.69 0.13 0.19
N PRO A 87 12.91 -0.44 0.07
CA PRO A 87 13.99 -0.19 1.02
C PRO A 87 14.44 1.26 1.09
N ASP A 88 14.46 1.97 -0.05
CA ASP A 88 14.82 3.39 -0.06
C ASP A 88 13.72 4.26 0.56
N LEU A 89 12.46 3.95 0.28
CA LEU A 89 11.33 4.64 0.89
C LEU A 89 11.26 4.40 2.41
N ALA A 90 11.63 3.22 2.87
CA ALA A 90 11.65 2.87 4.29
C ALA A 90 12.67 3.66 5.12
N LYS A 91 13.62 4.34 4.49
CA LYS A 91 14.56 5.25 5.18
C LYS A 91 13.87 6.47 5.78
N THR A 92 12.70 6.85 5.24
CA THR A 92 11.98 8.07 5.62
C THR A 92 10.51 7.86 5.95
N HIS A 93 9.96 6.67 5.66
CA HIS A 93 8.55 6.35 5.84
C HIS A 93 8.37 5.01 6.54
N THR A 94 7.22 4.82 7.17
CA THR A 94 6.73 3.49 7.50
C THR A 94 6.05 2.92 6.26
N VAL A 95 6.75 2.05 5.54
CA VAL A 95 6.30 1.48 4.26
C VAL A 95 5.55 0.17 4.52
N ILE A 96 4.36 0.04 3.95
CA ILE A 96 3.51 -1.15 4.01
C ILE A 96 3.27 -1.65 2.60
N VAL A 97 3.63 -2.90 2.34
CA VAL A 97 3.64 -3.51 1.00
C VAL A 97 2.85 -4.82 1.04
N PRO A 98 1.51 -4.76 0.87
CA PRO A 98 0.66 -5.94 0.89
C PRO A 98 0.65 -6.68 -0.45
N ASP A 99 0.34 -7.98 -0.39
CA ASP A 99 -0.28 -8.69 -1.50
C ASP A 99 -1.79 -8.37 -1.53
N LEU A 100 -2.32 -7.98 -2.66
CA LEU A 100 -3.77 -7.84 -2.81
C LEU A 100 -4.46 -9.19 -2.61
N ARG A 101 -5.71 -9.20 -2.08
CA ARG A 101 -6.48 -10.45 -2.00
C ARG A 101 -6.49 -11.18 -3.35
N GLY A 102 -6.34 -12.49 -3.31
CA GLY A 102 -6.25 -13.31 -4.52
C GLY A 102 -4.85 -13.41 -5.12
N TYR A 103 -3.88 -12.63 -4.63
CA TYR A 103 -2.49 -12.60 -5.11
C TYR A 103 -1.51 -13.05 -4.03
N GLY A 104 -0.34 -13.49 -4.48
CA GLY A 104 0.78 -13.86 -3.62
C GLY A 104 0.37 -14.83 -2.50
N ASP A 105 0.78 -14.48 -1.30
CA ASP A 105 0.48 -15.23 -0.08
C ASP A 105 -0.76 -14.73 0.68
N SER A 106 -1.46 -13.72 0.16
CA SER A 106 -2.78 -13.33 0.66
C SER A 106 -3.82 -14.40 0.38
N SER A 107 -4.85 -14.46 1.22
CA SER A 107 -5.94 -15.42 1.05
C SER A 107 -6.70 -15.23 -0.27
N LYS A 108 -7.31 -16.32 -0.72
CA LYS A 108 -8.09 -16.39 -1.95
C LYS A 108 -9.52 -16.82 -1.60
N PRO A 109 -10.32 -15.91 -0.98
CA PRO A 109 -11.68 -16.23 -0.59
C PRO A 109 -12.49 -16.72 -1.80
N ALA A 110 -13.43 -17.61 -1.56
CA ALA A 110 -14.34 -18.07 -2.60
C ALA A 110 -15.09 -16.86 -3.20
N ASP A 111 -15.22 -16.85 -4.52
CA ASP A 111 -15.93 -15.79 -5.21
C ASP A 111 -17.45 -15.96 -5.04
N THR A 112 -18.17 -14.88 -5.22
CA THR A 112 -19.62 -14.84 -5.22
C THR A 112 -20.15 -14.67 -6.65
N PRO A 113 -21.40 -15.06 -6.94
CA PRO A 113 -21.97 -14.95 -8.30
C PRO A 113 -21.90 -13.55 -8.89
N ASP A 114 -21.89 -12.50 -8.06
CA ASP A 114 -21.76 -11.10 -8.45
C ASP A 114 -20.30 -10.60 -8.55
N HIS A 115 -19.33 -11.49 -8.30
CA HIS A 115 -17.90 -11.20 -8.25
C HIS A 115 -17.51 -10.08 -7.25
N GLY A 116 -18.37 -9.80 -6.26
CA GLY A 116 -18.20 -8.73 -5.30
C GLY A 116 -16.94 -8.87 -4.46
N HIS A 117 -16.55 -10.12 -4.12
CA HIS A 117 -15.37 -10.41 -3.32
C HIS A 117 -14.05 -9.96 -3.97
N TYR A 118 -13.97 -9.89 -5.29
CA TYR A 118 -12.77 -9.45 -6.01
C TYR A 118 -12.93 -8.07 -6.65
N SER A 119 -13.98 -7.34 -6.28
CA SER A 119 -14.16 -5.96 -6.72
C SER A 119 -13.04 -5.05 -6.18
N LYS A 120 -12.77 -3.95 -6.90
CA LYS A 120 -11.79 -2.95 -6.43
C LYS A 120 -12.22 -2.30 -5.11
N ARG A 121 -13.54 -2.26 -4.84
CA ARG A 121 -14.10 -1.78 -3.57
C ARG A 121 -13.73 -2.72 -2.41
N ALA A 122 -13.89 -4.02 -2.58
CA ALA A 122 -13.51 -5.00 -1.57
C ALA A 122 -11.99 -4.98 -1.31
N MET A 123 -11.17 -4.89 -2.38
CA MET A 123 -9.72 -4.74 -2.26
C MET A 123 -9.32 -3.43 -1.57
N ALA A 124 -10.04 -2.33 -1.82
CA ALA A 124 -9.79 -1.03 -1.18
C ALA A 124 -10.10 -1.09 0.33
N LEU A 125 -11.20 -1.74 0.72
CA LEU A 125 -11.55 -1.93 2.13
C LEU A 125 -10.47 -2.71 2.88
N ASP A 126 -9.89 -3.77 2.28
CA ASP A 126 -8.77 -4.47 2.88
C ASP A 126 -7.62 -3.51 3.23
N GLN A 127 -7.30 -2.58 2.32
CA GLN A 127 -6.18 -1.67 2.53
C GLN A 127 -6.46 -0.67 3.65
N VAL A 128 -7.71 -0.20 3.78
CA VAL A 128 -8.13 0.62 4.92
C VAL A 128 -7.93 -0.13 6.24
N GLU A 129 -8.36 -1.38 6.27
CA GLU A 129 -8.27 -2.21 7.49
C GLU A 129 -6.82 -2.58 7.81
N VAL A 130 -5.99 -2.85 6.79
CA VAL A 130 -4.54 -3.05 6.94
C VAL A 130 -3.89 -1.81 7.53
N MET A 131 -4.12 -0.63 6.97
CA MET A 131 -3.52 0.61 7.48
C MET A 131 -4.00 0.94 8.89
N LYS A 132 -5.28 0.70 9.19
CA LYS A 132 -5.84 0.85 10.54
C LYS A 132 -5.17 -0.10 11.54
N HIS A 133 -4.87 -1.35 11.15
CA HIS A 133 -4.13 -2.32 11.99
C HIS A 133 -2.79 -1.77 12.46
N PHE A 134 -2.09 -1.00 11.59
CA PHE A 134 -0.84 -0.33 11.92
C PHE A 134 -1.03 1.04 12.61
N GLY A 135 -2.26 1.43 12.93
CA GLY A 135 -2.57 2.69 13.61
C GLY A 135 -2.59 3.92 12.70
N PHE A 136 -2.70 3.72 11.38
CA PHE A 136 -2.71 4.81 10.40
C PHE A 136 -4.12 5.08 9.87
N ASP A 137 -4.71 6.21 10.27
CA ASP A 137 -6.02 6.64 9.78
C ASP A 137 -5.96 7.39 8.45
N ARG A 138 -4.82 8.03 8.14
CA ARG A 138 -4.61 8.80 6.93
C ARG A 138 -3.24 8.48 6.34
N PHE A 139 -3.18 8.21 5.04
CA PHE A 139 -1.96 7.74 4.38
C PHE A 139 -1.93 8.08 2.89
N PRO A 140 -0.75 8.27 2.30
CA PRO A 140 -0.55 8.30 0.87
C PRO A 140 -0.49 6.86 0.31
N VAL A 141 -0.87 6.74 -0.97
CA VAL A 141 -0.91 5.48 -1.71
C VAL A 141 -0.11 5.61 -3.00
N ILE A 142 0.70 4.62 -3.29
CA ILE A 142 1.32 4.42 -4.59
C ILE A 142 0.80 3.10 -5.16
N GLY A 143 0.19 3.13 -6.32
CA GLY A 143 -0.36 1.95 -6.99
C GLY A 143 0.18 1.78 -8.41
N HIS A 144 0.58 0.55 -8.74
CA HIS A 144 0.99 0.16 -10.08
C HIS A 144 -0.08 -0.75 -10.70
N ASP A 145 -0.45 -0.55 -11.96
CA ASP A 145 -1.41 -1.36 -12.71
C ASP A 145 -2.71 -1.61 -11.91
N ARG A 146 -3.05 -2.87 -11.57
CA ARG A 146 -4.23 -3.22 -10.77
C ARG A 146 -4.23 -2.54 -9.41
N GLY A 147 -3.08 -2.40 -8.76
CA GLY A 147 -2.93 -1.64 -7.52
C GLY A 147 -3.26 -0.15 -7.69
N GLY A 148 -3.00 0.41 -8.86
CA GLY A 148 -3.43 1.77 -9.21
C GLY A 148 -4.95 1.88 -9.30
N ARG A 149 -5.64 0.89 -9.86
CA ARG A 149 -7.12 0.83 -9.87
C ARG A 149 -7.70 0.69 -8.47
N VAL A 150 -7.06 -0.11 -7.60
CA VAL A 150 -7.45 -0.23 -6.19
C VAL A 150 -7.22 1.10 -5.46
N GLY A 151 -6.07 1.75 -5.66
CA GLY A 151 -5.75 3.05 -5.09
C GLY A 151 -6.72 4.14 -5.53
N HIS A 152 -7.10 4.16 -6.81
CA HIS A 152 -8.12 5.08 -7.32
C HIS A 152 -9.49 4.83 -6.64
N ARG A 153 -9.92 3.56 -6.53
CA ARG A 153 -11.15 3.22 -5.83
C ARG A 153 -11.10 3.59 -4.34
N LEU A 154 -9.95 3.36 -3.71
CA LEU A 154 -9.69 3.73 -2.33
C LEU A 154 -9.85 5.25 -2.11
N ALA A 155 -9.28 6.06 -3.00
CA ALA A 155 -9.39 7.52 -2.91
C ALA A 155 -10.82 8.03 -3.11
N LEU A 156 -11.62 7.35 -3.95
CA LEU A 156 -13.03 7.71 -4.16
C LEU A 156 -13.93 7.31 -2.99
N ASP A 157 -13.75 6.11 -2.42
CA ASP A 157 -14.61 5.60 -1.35
C ASP A 157 -14.19 6.13 0.04
N TYR A 158 -12.91 6.49 0.22
CA TYR A 158 -12.32 6.93 1.49
C TYR A 158 -11.48 8.20 1.33
N PRO A 159 -12.07 9.32 0.82
CA PRO A 159 -11.32 10.55 0.54
C PRO A 159 -10.72 11.20 1.79
N ASP A 160 -11.28 10.94 2.95
CA ASP A 160 -10.77 11.37 4.26
C ASP A 160 -9.49 10.63 4.69
N LYS A 161 -9.23 9.44 4.12
CA LYS A 161 -8.09 8.58 4.47
C LYS A 161 -6.92 8.72 3.52
N VAL A 162 -7.17 8.88 2.23
CA VAL A 162 -6.12 8.99 1.21
C VAL A 162 -5.63 10.42 1.10
N THR A 163 -4.42 10.70 1.57
CA THR A 163 -3.84 12.04 1.56
C THR A 163 -3.23 12.42 0.21
N LYS A 164 -2.66 11.45 -0.50
CA LYS A 164 -2.07 11.58 -1.84
C LYS A 164 -2.18 10.25 -2.56
N LEU A 165 -2.35 10.30 -3.87
CA LEU A 165 -2.37 9.11 -4.73
C LEU A 165 -1.41 9.29 -5.90
N ALA A 166 -0.48 8.34 -6.08
CA ALA A 166 0.29 8.19 -7.29
C ALA A 166 -0.09 6.89 -7.99
N VAL A 167 -0.31 6.95 -9.30
CA VAL A 167 -0.73 5.82 -10.13
C VAL A 167 0.26 5.65 -11.27
N PHE A 168 0.72 4.41 -11.47
CA PHE A 168 1.66 4.07 -12.52
C PHE A 168 1.08 3.00 -13.45
N ASP A 169 1.31 3.19 -14.74
CA ASP A 169 1.06 2.22 -15.81
C ASP A 169 -0.40 1.71 -15.85
N ILE A 170 -1.36 2.59 -15.62
CA ILE A 170 -2.79 2.28 -15.69
C ILE A 170 -3.65 3.53 -15.87
N LEU A 171 -4.72 3.40 -16.62
CA LEU A 171 -5.76 4.41 -16.71
C LEU A 171 -6.84 4.19 -15.64
N PRO A 172 -7.47 5.26 -15.13
CA PRO A 172 -8.64 5.14 -14.29
C PRO A 172 -9.75 4.34 -14.98
N THR A 173 -10.45 3.49 -14.23
CA THR A 173 -11.48 2.58 -14.79
C THR A 173 -12.61 3.31 -15.52
N TYR A 174 -12.85 4.59 -15.19
CA TYR A 174 -13.89 5.39 -15.85
C TYR A 174 -13.61 5.65 -17.35
N TYR A 175 -12.34 5.55 -17.79
CA TYR A 175 -11.91 5.80 -19.17
C TYR A 175 -11.69 4.50 -19.97
N LEU A 176 -12.09 3.36 -19.44
CA LEU A 176 -12.08 2.06 -20.08
C LEU A 176 -13.49 1.58 -20.29
#